data_b5ca5d2a775caf60b4f2a1d14e1150ed
#
_entry.id   b5ca5d2a775caf60b4f2a1d14e1150ed
#
_cell.length_a   1.000
_cell.length_b   1.000
_cell.length_c   1.000
_cell.angle_alpha   90.00
_cell.angle_beta   90.00
_cell.angle_gamma   90.00
#
_symmetry.space_group_name_H-M   'P 1'
#
loop_
_entity.id
_entity.type
_entity.pdbx_description
1 polymer ?
#
loop_
_entity_poly.entity_id
_entity_poly.type
_entity_poly.pdbx_seq_one_letter_code
_entity_poly.pdbx_strand_id
1 'polypeptide(L)'
;MESTRLKYPSINGLRAVSIVLVIIHHLCLYEPLFSRLENFRWLRPLISFLQDGQLGVNVFFVISGFLITSLMLEEENITKTISLKHFYIRRTLRIFPAYYFLLFVYFILQLLNLIHISEMSWLTAITYTKYFNWETEWLTAHAWSLSVEEQFYLFWPLIFVYGFRYRKAAPIILILTVPVIRMILSSKPDSWIYDLTIFTRIDSIATGCLFALYKERIVEIVAKHWKKVFYASIIMIFFVKELQTLSIKIGLGFIFIPLGTTYG
;
A
#
# COMPACT_ATOMS: atom_id res chain seq x y z
N MET A 1 9.30 -31.05 -12.03
CA MET A 1 9.99 -30.25 -11.02
C MET A 1 8.95 -29.42 -10.30
N GLU A 2 8.54 -29.86 -9.15
CA GLU A 2 7.64 -29.09 -8.26
C GLU A 2 8.38 -27.84 -7.79
N SER A 3 7.95 -26.69 -8.26
CA SER A 3 8.51 -25.42 -7.78
C SER A 3 8.16 -25.30 -6.29
N THR A 4 9.14 -25.41 -5.44
CA THR A 4 9.04 -25.05 -4.02
C THR A 4 8.71 -23.56 -3.93
N ARG A 5 7.44 -23.20 -4.16
CA ARG A 5 6.98 -21.82 -3.96
C ARG A 5 7.18 -21.48 -2.49
N LEU A 6 7.95 -20.44 -2.23
CA LEU A 6 8.06 -19.86 -0.90
C LEU A 6 6.65 -19.65 -0.33
N LYS A 7 6.28 -20.44 0.65
CA LYS A 7 5.01 -20.28 1.37
C LYS A 7 5.29 -19.46 2.62
N TYR A 8 4.75 -18.27 2.67
CA TYR A 8 4.76 -17.41 3.85
C TYR A 8 3.36 -17.36 4.48
N PRO A 9 2.96 -18.35 5.30
CA PRO A 9 1.60 -18.40 5.86
C PRO A 9 1.25 -17.14 6.65
N SER A 10 2.20 -16.61 7.41
CA SER A 10 2.04 -15.38 8.20
C SER A 10 1.73 -14.16 7.33
N ILE A 11 2.30 -14.08 6.13
CA ILE A 11 2.03 -12.99 5.18
C ILE A 11 0.59 -13.07 4.65
N ASN A 12 0.07 -14.27 4.43
CA ASN A 12 -1.33 -14.43 4.02
C ASN A 12 -2.29 -13.96 5.12
N GLY A 13 -1.95 -14.22 6.40
CA GLY A 13 -2.70 -13.69 7.53
C GLY A 13 -2.68 -12.17 7.59
N LEU A 14 -1.50 -11.54 7.42
CA LEU A 14 -1.38 -10.09 7.38
C LEU A 14 -2.14 -9.47 6.20
N ARG A 15 -2.15 -10.10 5.02
CA ARG A 15 -2.96 -9.65 3.88
C ARG A 15 -4.45 -9.70 4.18
N ALA A 16 -4.91 -10.78 4.83
CA ALA A 16 -6.31 -10.89 5.23
C ALA A 16 -6.70 -9.77 6.21
N VAL A 17 -5.86 -9.50 7.21
CA VAL A 17 -6.09 -8.39 8.15
C VAL A 17 -6.11 -7.05 7.41
N SER A 18 -5.18 -6.80 6.49
CA SER A 18 -5.14 -5.57 5.69
C SER A 18 -6.42 -5.37 4.88
N ILE A 19 -6.91 -6.42 4.23
CA ILE A 19 -8.15 -6.39 3.45
C ILE A 19 -9.35 -6.09 4.37
N VAL A 20 -9.42 -6.74 5.54
CA VAL A 20 -10.50 -6.52 6.51
C VAL A 20 -10.51 -5.06 6.99
N LEU A 21 -9.36 -4.47 7.31
CA LEU A 21 -9.27 -3.06 7.70
C LEU A 21 -9.77 -2.13 6.59
N VAL A 22 -9.40 -2.39 5.34
CA VAL A 22 -9.87 -1.60 4.18
C VAL A 22 -11.37 -1.73 4.00
N ILE A 23 -11.94 -2.94 4.13
CA ILE A 23 -13.39 -3.16 4.02
C ILE A 23 -14.13 -2.44 5.13
N ILE A 24 -13.68 -2.56 6.39
CA ILE A 24 -14.30 -1.89 7.53
C ILE A 24 -14.27 -0.37 7.33
N HIS A 25 -13.14 0.19 6.91
CA HIS A 25 -13.02 1.61 6.61
C HIS A 25 -14.09 2.07 5.61
N HIS A 26 -14.20 1.37 4.48
CA HIS A 26 -15.18 1.73 3.45
C HIS A 26 -16.62 1.57 3.92
N LEU A 27 -16.92 0.54 4.71
CA LEU A 27 -18.26 0.39 5.30
C LEU A 27 -18.58 1.53 6.28
N CYS A 28 -17.60 1.98 7.07
CA CYS A 28 -17.79 3.07 8.02
C CYS A 28 -17.99 4.44 7.35
N LEU A 29 -17.59 4.61 6.09
CA LEU A 29 -17.88 5.85 5.33
C LEU A 29 -19.38 6.01 5.00
N TYR A 30 -20.11 4.92 4.88
CA TYR A 30 -21.57 4.96 4.56
C TYR A 30 -22.46 4.79 5.78
N GLU A 31 -22.06 3.89 6.67
CA GLU A 31 -22.85 3.58 7.84
C GLU A 31 -21.99 3.77 9.09
N PRO A 32 -22.45 4.51 10.08
CA PRO A 32 -21.70 4.71 11.33
C PRO A 32 -21.72 3.41 12.15
N LEU A 33 -21.06 2.37 11.61
CA LEU A 33 -21.05 1.00 12.11
C LEU A 33 -20.70 0.91 13.62
N PHE A 34 -19.84 1.82 14.07
CA PHE A 34 -19.39 1.84 15.48
C PHE A 34 -19.94 3.01 16.29
N SER A 35 -20.89 3.80 15.76
CA SER A 35 -21.38 5.01 16.44
C SER A 35 -21.90 4.75 17.85
N ARG A 36 -22.56 3.61 18.08
CA ARG A 36 -23.04 3.22 19.40
C ARG A 36 -21.90 2.83 20.35
N LEU A 37 -20.80 2.30 19.82
CA LEU A 37 -19.66 1.83 20.60
C LEU A 37 -18.68 2.97 20.92
N GLU A 38 -18.70 4.06 20.17
CA GLU A 38 -17.89 5.26 20.41
C GLU A 38 -18.20 5.96 21.74
N ASN A 39 -19.39 5.72 22.30
CA ASN A 39 -19.77 6.19 23.64
C ASN A 39 -18.88 5.57 24.74
N PHE A 40 -18.29 4.40 24.50
CA PHE A 40 -17.39 3.75 25.44
C PHE A 40 -15.94 4.23 25.23
N ARG A 41 -15.48 5.17 26.06
CA ARG A 41 -14.14 5.80 25.95
C ARG A 41 -12.99 4.78 25.79
N TRP A 42 -13.08 3.64 26.43
CA TRP A 42 -12.05 2.59 26.39
C TRP A 42 -12.00 1.83 25.05
N LEU A 43 -13.09 1.84 24.27
CA LEU A 43 -13.15 1.21 22.93
C LEU A 43 -12.65 2.15 21.82
N ARG A 44 -12.61 3.45 22.03
CA ARG A 44 -12.20 4.43 21.00
C ARG A 44 -10.86 4.10 20.31
N PRO A 45 -9.78 3.72 21.03
CA PRO A 45 -8.53 3.38 20.37
C PRO A 45 -8.67 2.16 19.44
N LEU A 46 -9.44 1.16 19.84
CA LEU A 46 -9.70 -0.03 19.03
C LEU A 46 -10.55 0.32 17.80
N ILE A 47 -11.61 1.10 17.98
CA ILE A 47 -12.47 1.56 16.88
C ILE A 47 -11.65 2.37 15.87
N SER A 48 -10.88 3.35 16.35
CA SER A 48 -9.98 4.14 15.50
C SER A 48 -8.98 3.29 14.74
N PHE A 49 -8.46 2.22 15.34
CA PHE A 49 -7.58 1.27 14.65
C PHE A 49 -8.32 0.47 13.58
N LEU A 50 -9.53 -0.02 13.86
CA LEU A 50 -10.33 -0.80 12.92
C LEU A 50 -10.83 0.05 11.74
N GLN A 51 -11.06 1.34 11.95
CA GLN A 51 -11.47 2.27 10.90
C GLN A 51 -10.31 2.78 10.05
N ASP A 52 -9.06 2.43 10.39
CA ASP A 52 -7.86 2.91 9.68
C ASP A 52 -7.59 2.11 8.40
N GLY A 53 -8.35 2.39 7.34
CA GLY A 53 -8.16 1.78 6.02
C GLY A 53 -6.80 2.09 5.41
N GLN A 54 -6.21 3.25 5.71
CA GLN A 54 -4.88 3.63 5.21
C GLN A 54 -3.79 2.74 5.80
N LEU A 55 -3.92 2.36 7.08
CA LEU A 55 -3.02 1.38 7.68
C LEU A 55 -3.09 0.05 6.93
N GLY A 56 -4.31 -0.42 6.59
CA GLY A 56 -4.50 -1.63 5.79
C GLY A 56 -3.78 -1.55 4.44
N VAL A 57 -3.92 -0.44 3.70
CA VAL A 57 -3.24 -0.22 2.43
C VAL A 57 -1.73 -0.17 2.60
N ASN A 58 -1.21 0.53 3.61
CA ASN A 58 0.24 0.61 3.85
C ASN A 58 0.85 -0.76 4.17
N VAL A 59 0.20 -1.57 5.01
CA VAL A 59 0.63 -2.95 5.28
C VAL A 59 0.61 -3.79 4.00
N PHE A 60 -0.43 -3.63 3.18
CA PHE A 60 -0.52 -4.30 1.89
C PHE A 60 0.62 -3.90 0.94
N PHE A 61 0.98 -2.63 0.88
CA PHE A 61 2.12 -2.13 0.10
C PHE A 61 3.45 -2.72 0.56
N VAL A 62 3.70 -2.77 1.88
CA VAL A 62 4.91 -3.41 2.44
C VAL A 62 4.96 -4.89 2.05
N ILE A 63 3.85 -5.61 2.16
CA ILE A 63 3.77 -7.02 1.76
C ILE A 63 4.03 -7.18 0.26
N SER A 64 3.50 -6.30 -0.57
CA SER A 64 3.69 -6.31 -2.02
C SER A 64 5.15 -6.13 -2.40
N GLY A 65 5.83 -5.14 -1.82
CA GLY A 65 7.26 -4.92 -2.02
C GLY A 65 8.12 -6.09 -1.56
N PHE A 66 7.80 -6.65 -0.38
CA PHE A 66 8.49 -7.82 0.15
C PHE A 66 8.36 -9.04 -0.75
N LEU A 67 7.14 -9.37 -1.16
CA LEU A 67 6.89 -10.57 -1.96
C LEU A 67 7.53 -10.49 -3.36
N ILE A 68 7.40 -9.33 -4.03
CA ILE A 68 7.95 -9.18 -5.36
C ILE A 68 9.48 -9.28 -5.36
N THR A 69 10.12 -8.65 -4.38
CA THR A 69 11.58 -8.69 -4.24
C THR A 69 12.07 -10.07 -3.81
N SER A 70 11.36 -10.72 -2.88
CA SER A 70 11.71 -12.09 -2.45
C SER A 70 11.61 -13.10 -3.60
N LEU A 71 10.58 -13.00 -4.45
CA LEU A 71 10.42 -13.87 -5.63
C LEU A 71 11.55 -13.66 -6.64
N MET A 72 11.98 -12.41 -6.88
CA MET A 72 13.11 -12.13 -7.78
C MET A 72 14.43 -12.64 -7.21
N LEU A 73 14.67 -12.48 -5.91
CA LEU A 73 15.85 -13.03 -5.24
C LEU A 73 15.88 -14.56 -5.30
N GLU A 74 14.74 -15.22 -5.11
CA GLU A 74 14.63 -16.67 -5.22
C GLU A 74 14.91 -17.15 -6.66
N GLU A 75 14.31 -16.51 -7.67
CA GLU A 75 14.56 -16.82 -9.08
C GLU A 75 16.05 -16.64 -9.39
N GLU A 76 16.68 -15.56 -8.96
CA GLU A 76 18.11 -15.31 -9.17
C GLU A 76 19.00 -16.36 -8.49
N ASN A 77 18.66 -16.79 -7.27
CA ASN A 77 19.42 -17.82 -6.56
C ASN A 77 19.37 -19.18 -7.25
N ILE A 78 18.21 -19.55 -7.82
CA ILE A 78 17.99 -20.84 -8.48
C ILE A 78 18.54 -20.84 -9.91
N THR A 79 18.18 -19.82 -10.71
CA THR A 79 18.46 -19.79 -12.15
C THR A 79 19.66 -18.92 -12.53
N LYS A 80 20.24 -18.21 -11.57
CA LYS A 80 21.32 -17.21 -11.74
C LYS A 80 20.96 -16.03 -12.63
N THR A 81 19.74 -15.98 -13.11
CA THR A 81 19.19 -14.89 -13.95
C THR A 81 17.75 -14.64 -13.58
N ILE A 82 17.24 -13.44 -13.93
CA ILE A 82 15.84 -13.09 -13.73
C ILE A 82 15.20 -12.87 -15.08
N SER A 83 14.12 -13.60 -15.36
CA SER A 83 13.38 -13.42 -16.59
C SER A 83 12.29 -12.38 -16.45
N LEU A 84 12.56 -11.14 -16.86
CA LEU A 84 11.59 -10.04 -16.84
C LEU A 84 10.30 -10.41 -17.60
N LYS A 85 10.43 -11.11 -18.75
CA LYS A 85 9.28 -11.57 -19.54
C LYS A 85 8.35 -12.46 -18.71
N HIS A 86 8.90 -13.49 -18.07
CA HIS A 86 8.10 -14.39 -17.22
C HIS A 86 7.55 -13.67 -15.99
N PHE A 87 8.31 -12.73 -15.43
CA PHE A 87 7.85 -11.91 -14.32
C PHE A 87 6.59 -11.12 -14.69
N TYR A 88 6.63 -10.34 -15.80
CA TYR A 88 5.49 -9.54 -16.23
C TYR A 88 4.29 -10.40 -16.63
N ILE A 89 4.48 -11.50 -17.36
CA ILE A 89 3.39 -12.41 -17.72
C ILE A 89 2.67 -12.94 -16.46
N ARG A 90 3.44 -13.46 -15.49
CA ARG A 90 2.84 -13.97 -14.23
C ARG A 90 2.06 -12.90 -13.48
N ARG A 91 2.53 -11.66 -13.51
CA ARG A 91 1.88 -10.54 -12.81
C ARG A 91 0.60 -10.11 -13.53
N THR A 92 0.69 -9.89 -14.83
CA THR A 92 -0.47 -9.54 -15.67
C THR A 92 -1.58 -10.58 -15.57
N LEU A 93 -1.26 -11.86 -15.72
CA LEU A 93 -2.26 -12.94 -15.60
C LEU A 93 -2.87 -13.06 -14.19
N ARG A 94 -2.20 -12.57 -13.18
CA ARG A 94 -2.72 -12.58 -11.81
C ARG A 94 -3.67 -11.44 -11.50
N ILE A 95 -3.44 -10.26 -12.05
CA ILE A 95 -4.13 -9.01 -11.65
C ILE A 95 -5.16 -8.59 -12.71
N PHE A 96 -4.76 -8.53 -13.97
CA PHE A 96 -5.58 -7.98 -15.05
C PHE A 96 -6.92 -8.69 -15.26
N PRO A 97 -7.02 -10.04 -15.23
CA PRO A 97 -8.30 -10.69 -15.49
C PRO A 97 -9.37 -10.25 -14.48
N ALA A 98 -9.05 -10.24 -13.18
CA ALA A 98 -9.99 -9.85 -12.14
C ALA A 98 -10.33 -8.35 -12.20
N TYR A 99 -9.32 -7.50 -12.43
CA TYR A 99 -9.50 -6.06 -12.49
C TYR A 99 -10.33 -5.62 -13.70
N TYR A 100 -9.96 -6.07 -14.90
CA TYR A 100 -10.73 -5.71 -16.11
C TYR A 100 -12.10 -6.37 -16.17
N PHE A 101 -12.29 -7.52 -15.51
CA PHE A 101 -13.62 -8.07 -15.31
C PHE A 101 -14.49 -7.16 -14.44
N LEU A 102 -13.96 -6.59 -13.36
CA LEU A 102 -14.67 -5.60 -12.56
C LEU A 102 -15.05 -4.37 -13.39
N LEU A 103 -14.11 -3.82 -14.16
CA LEU A 103 -14.38 -2.69 -15.06
C LEU A 103 -15.44 -3.05 -16.11
N PHE A 104 -15.41 -4.27 -16.64
CA PHE A 104 -16.42 -4.75 -17.56
C PHE A 104 -17.82 -4.80 -16.92
N VAL A 105 -17.92 -5.25 -15.67
CA VAL A 105 -19.19 -5.21 -14.92
C VAL A 105 -19.67 -3.76 -14.76
N TYR A 106 -18.80 -2.82 -14.39
CA TYR A 106 -19.15 -1.41 -14.30
C TYR A 106 -19.62 -0.84 -15.64
N PHE A 107 -18.97 -1.22 -16.73
CA PHE A 107 -19.39 -0.83 -18.08
C PHE A 107 -20.81 -1.30 -18.42
N ILE A 108 -21.15 -2.56 -18.11
CA ILE A 108 -22.53 -3.06 -18.30
C ILE A 108 -23.52 -2.31 -17.42
N LEU A 109 -23.21 -2.06 -16.14
CA LEU A 109 -24.11 -1.31 -15.25
C LEU A 109 -24.33 0.14 -15.75
N GLN A 110 -23.32 0.76 -16.34
CA GLN A 110 -23.46 2.10 -16.96
C GLN A 110 -24.32 2.05 -18.22
N LEU A 111 -24.18 1.03 -19.07
CA LEU A 111 -25.08 0.83 -20.23
C LEU A 111 -26.53 0.64 -19.82
N LEU A 112 -26.78 0.04 -18.67
CA LEU A 112 -28.12 -0.13 -18.08
C LEU A 112 -28.61 1.11 -17.33
N ASN A 113 -27.85 2.22 -17.34
CA ASN A 113 -28.12 3.48 -16.62
C ASN A 113 -28.29 3.28 -15.08
N LEU A 114 -27.67 2.26 -14.52
CA LEU A 114 -27.69 1.99 -13.07
C LEU A 114 -26.60 2.74 -12.31
N ILE A 115 -25.50 3.09 -13.00
CA ILE A 115 -24.39 3.89 -12.47
C ILE A 115 -23.93 4.88 -13.51
N HIS A 116 -23.22 5.93 -13.06
CA HIS A 116 -22.55 6.87 -13.93
C HIS A 116 -21.07 6.97 -13.55
N ILE A 117 -20.16 6.83 -14.51
CA ILE A 117 -18.71 6.98 -14.34
C ILE A 117 -18.26 7.94 -15.46
N SER A 118 -17.55 9.00 -15.08
CA SER A 118 -17.06 10.00 -16.04
C SER A 118 -15.99 9.41 -16.97
N GLU A 119 -15.83 10.01 -18.15
CA GLU A 119 -14.85 9.57 -19.15
C GLU A 119 -13.42 9.60 -18.58
N MET A 120 -13.08 10.63 -17.80
CA MET A 120 -11.78 10.76 -17.16
C MET A 120 -11.57 9.65 -16.12
N SER A 121 -12.61 9.30 -15.35
CA SER A 121 -12.57 8.19 -14.42
C SER A 121 -12.36 6.85 -15.09
N TRP A 122 -12.98 6.62 -16.25
CA TRP A 122 -12.74 5.45 -17.09
C TRP A 122 -11.29 5.41 -17.59
N LEU A 123 -10.83 6.50 -18.20
CA LEU A 123 -9.47 6.57 -18.73
C LEU A 123 -8.43 6.27 -17.65
N THR A 124 -8.56 6.93 -16.50
CA THR A 124 -7.58 6.78 -15.41
C THR A 124 -7.65 5.41 -14.72
N ALA A 125 -8.83 4.78 -14.67
CA ALA A 125 -8.97 3.42 -14.18
C ALA A 125 -8.33 2.40 -15.15
N ILE A 126 -8.65 2.47 -16.45
CA ILE A 126 -8.11 1.55 -17.46
C ILE A 126 -6.58 1.64 -17.54
N THR A 127 -6.01 2.83 -17.39
CA THR A 127 -4.56 3.08 -17.54
C THR A 127 -3.76 2.96 -16.24
N TYR A 128 -4.38 2.62 -15.12
CA TYR A 128 -3.73 2.61 -13.79
C TYR A 128 -3.11 3.97 -13.41
N THR A 129 -3.80 5.07 -13.77
CA THR A 129 -3.38 6.44 -13.46
C THR A 129 -4.43 7.19 -12.65
N LYS A 130 -5.16 6.47 -11.79
CA LYS A 130 -6.35 6.98 -11.08
C LYS A 130 -6.09 8.25 -10.27
N TYR A 131 -4.88 8.47 -9.81
CA TYR A 131 -4.50 9.67 -9.07
C TYR A 131 -4.39 10.96 -9.91
N PHE A 132 -4.50 10.89 -11.25
CA PHE A 132 -4.59 12.06 -12.11
C PHE A 132 -6.04 12.53 -12.34
N ASN A 133 -7.02 11.90 -11.71
CA ASN A 133 -8.40 12.30 -11.81
C ASN A 133 -8.81 13.17 -10.61
N TRP A 134 -9.27 14.37 -10.87
CA TRP A 134 -9.79 15.35 -9.93
C TRP A 134 -11.20 15.01 -9.43
N GLU A 135 -11.93 14.21 -10.22
CA GLU A 135 -13.26 13.77 -9.87
C GLU A 135 -13.15 12.53 -8.98
N THR A 136 -13.49 12.68 -7.72
CA THR A 136 -13.52 11.58 -6.74
C THR A 136 -14.77 10.73 -6.91
N GLU A 137 -14.85 9.99 -8.01
CA GLU A 137 -15.92 9.01 -8.16
C GLU A 137 -15.62 7.77 -7.30
N TRP A 138 -16.56 7.52 -6.40
CA TRP A 138 -16.49 6.41 -5.47
C TRP A 138 -16.20 5.04 -6.12
N LEU A 139 -16.92 4.72 -7.21
CA LEU A 139 -16.86 3.40 -7.85
C LEU A 139 -15.44 3.00 -8.31
N THR A 140 -14.66 3.96 -8.75
CA THR A 140 -13.30 3.72 -9.25
C THR A 140 -12.21 4.28 -8.34
N ALA A 141 -12.58 5.03 -7.30
CA ALA A 141 -11.64 5.69 -6.40
C ALA A 141 -10.65 4.70 -5.78
N HIS A 142 -11.13 3.55 -5.29
CA HIS A 142 -10.29 2.53 -4.66
C HIS A 142 -9.17 1.97 -5.55
N ALA A 143 -9.26 2.14 -6.88
CA ALA A 143 -8.23 1.71 -7.83
C ALA A 143 -6.91 2.51 -7.74
N TRP A 144 -6.86 3.59 -6.94
CA TRP A 144 -5.63 4.36 -6.75
C TRP A 144 -4.48 3.52 -6.18
N SER A 145 -4.76 2.67 -5.20
CA SER A 145 -3.74 1.83 -4.57
C SER A 145 -3.18 0.80 -5.55
N LEU A 146 -4.04 0.21 -6.37
CA LEU A 146 -3.63 -0.70 -7.44
C LEU A 146 -2.80 0.03 -8.50
N SER A 147 -3.13 1.29 -8.82
CA SER A 147 -2.34 2.11 -9.75
C SER A 147 -0.92 2.32 -9.24
N VAL A 148 -0.74 2.63 -7.96
CA VAL A 148 0.59 2.77 -7.33
C VAL A 148 1.37 1.44 -7.40
N GLU A 149 0.72 0.32 -7.12
CA GLU A 149 1.35 -1.00 -7.18
C GLU A 149 1.78 -1.39 -8.60
N GLU A 150 0.91 -1.24 -9.60
CA GLU A 150 1.22 -1.64 -10.97
C GLU A 150 2.35 -0.80 -11.56
N GLN A 151 2.40 0.49 -11.24
CA GLN A 151 3.51 1.33 -11.65
C GLN A 151 4.82 0.92 -10.96
N PHE A 152 4.76 0.58 -9.66
CA PHE A 152 5.94 0.05 -8.98
C PHE A 152 6.40 -1.27 -9.60
N TYR A 153 5.47 -2.18 -9.94
CA TYR A 153 5.79 -3.45 -10.57
C TYR A 153 6.36 -3.30 -11.99
N LEU A 154 6.04 -2.20 -12.66
CA LEU A 154 6.64 -1.89 -13.94
C LEU A 154 8.12 -1.49 -13.80
N PHE A 155 8.45 -0.64 -12.82
CA PHE A 155 9.79 -0.05 -12.71
C PHE A 155 10.74 -0.86 -11.83
N TRP A 156 10.27 -1.43 -10.72
CA TRP A 156 11.13 -2.11 -9.76
C TRP A 156 11.93 -3.28 -10.33
N PRO A 157 11.36 -4.19 -11.15
CA PRO A 157 12.14 -5.28 -11.73
C PRO A 157 13.24 -4.78 -12.68
N LEU A 158 13.00 -3.69 -13.40
CA LEU A 158 14.02 -3.08 -14.26
C LEU A 158 15.19 -2.55 -13.42
N ILE A 159 14.90 -1.82 -12.35
CA ILE A 159 15.91 -1.34 -11.39
C ILE A 159 16.63 -2.53 -10.76
N PHE A 160 15.89 -3.58 -10.42
CA PHE A 160 16.44 -4.77 -9.77
C PHE A 160 17.41 -5.53 -10.68
N VAL A 161 17.09 -5.70 -11.95
CA VAL A 161 17.91 -6.45 -12.92
C VAL A 161 19.06 -5.61 -13.45
N TYR A 162 18.77 -4.44 -14.00
CA TYR A 162 19.76 -3.60 -14.64
C TYR A 162 20.52 -2.68 -13.68
N GLY A 163 19.90 -2.33 -12.58
CA GLY A 163 20.47 -1.50 -11.53
C GLY A 163 21.08 -2.30 -10.38
N PHE A 164 21.71 -3.44 -10.63
CA PHE A 164 22.26 -4.34 -9.58
C PHE A 164 22.98 -3.63 -8.45
N ARG A 165 23.79 -2.63 -8.80
CA ARG A 165 24.56 -1.81 -7.86
C ARG A 165 23.67 -0.97 -6.94
N TYR A 166 22.46 -0.63 -7.40
CA TYR A 166 21.52 0.27 -6.72
C TYR A 166 20.38 -0.45 -6.02
N ARG A 167 20.30 -1.79 -6.08
CA ARG A 167 19.21 -2.58 -5.50
C ARG A 167 18.93 -2.26 -4.03
N LYS A 168 19.99 -2.00 -3.26
CA LYS A 168 19.89 -1.67 -1.83
C LYS A 168 19.71 -0.17 -1.61
N ALA A 169 20.31 0.65 -2.44
CA ALA A 169 20.26 2.10 -2.30
C ALA A 169 18.89 2.67 -2.73
N ALA A 170 18.29 2.14 -3.81
CA ALA A 170 17.03 2.66 -4.33
C ALA A 170 15.88 2.63 -3.30
N PRO A 171 15.60 1.54 -2.58
CA PRO A 171 14.57 1.55 -1.53
C PRO A 171 14.90 2.53 -0.40
N ILE A 172 16.15 2.62 0.01
CA ILE A 172 16.58 3.55 1.07
C ILE A 172 16.34 5.00 0.64
N ILE A 173 16.73 5.34 -0.59
CA ILE A 173 16.50 6.68 -1.15
C ILE A 173 15.01 7.00 -1.15
N LEU A 174 14.16 6.07 -1.62
CA LEU A 174 12.70 6.28 -1.64
C LEU A 174 12.13 6.47 -0.23
N ILE A 175 12.55 5.66 0.74
CA ILE A 175 12.10 5.77 2.14
C ILE A 175 12.47 7.13 2.75
N LEU A 176 13.62 7.70 2.38
CA LEU A 176 14.08 8.99 2.90
C LEU A 176 13.49 10.17 2.13
N THR A 177 13.30 10.07 0.82
CA THR A 177 12.87 11.20 -0.03
C THR A 177 11.35 11.38 -0.04
N VAL A 178 10.57 10.30 -0.01
CA VAL A 178 9.10 10.38 -0.10
C VAL A 178 8.48 11.17 1.06
N PRO A 179 8.88 11.00 2.34
CA PRO A 179 8.38 11.87 3.42
C PRO A 179 8.70 13.36 3.20
N VAL A 180 9.87 13.67 2.64
CA VAL A 180 10.24 15.05 2.29
C VAL A 180 9.36 15.59 1.17
N ILE A 181 9.10 14.80 0.14
CA ILE A 181 8.17 15.16 -0.94
C ILE A 181 6.78 15.44 -0.38
N ARG A 182 6.26 14.56 0.50
CA ARG A 182 4.99 14.79 1.18
C ARG A 182 4.97 16.12 1.95
N MET A 183 6.02 16.40 2.69
CA MET A 183 6.15 17.64 3.45
C MET A 183 6.11 18.89 2.54
N ILE A 184 6.79 18.86 1.39
CA ILE A 184 6.79 19.95 0.42
C ILE A 184 5.41 20.10 -0.22
N LEU A 185 4.78 19.02 -0.63
CA LEU A 185 3.47 19.04 -1.27
C LEU A 185 2.36 19.49 -0.30
N SER A 186 2.44 19.14 0.98
CA SER A 186 1.47 19.56 2.00
C SER A 186 1.42 21.06 2.26
N SER A 187 2.50 21.77 1.95
CA SER A 187 2.49 23.23 2.02
C SER A 187 1.61 23.88 0.93
N LYS A 188 1.10 23.09 -0.02
CA LYS A 188 0.18 23.51 -1.10
C LYS A 188 -1.13 22.71 -1.00
N PRO A 189 -2.05 23.10 -0.11
CA PRO A 189 -3.25 22.31 0.20
C PRO A 189 -4.17 22.08 -1.02
N ASP A 190 -4.08 22.91 -2.06
CA ASP A 190 -4.85 22.73 -3.29
C ASP A 190 -4.19 21.78 -4.30
N SER A 191 -3.07 21.15 -3.93
CA SER A 191 -2.41 20.21 -4.83
C SER A 191 -3.05 18.83 -4.73
N TRP A 192 -3.87 18.47 -5.71
CA TRP A 192 -4.46 17.14 -5.93
C TRP A 192 -3.43 15.98 -5.95
N ILE A 193 -2.14 16.30 -6.15
CA ILE A 193 -1.02 15.34 -6.16
C ILE A 193 -0.73 14.80 -4.76
N TYR A 194 -1.20 15.50 -3.71
CA TYR A 194 -0.78 15.29 -2.33
C TYR A 194 -1.12 13.91 -1.77
N ASP A 195 -2.33 13.41 -2.01
CA ASP A 195 -2.83 12.32 -1.16
C ASP A 195 -2.63 10.89 -1.70
N LEU A 196 -2.60 10.68 -3.01
CA LEU A 196 -2.84 9.37 -3.57
C LEU A 196 -1.85 8.96 -4.69
N THR A 197 -0.70 9.62 -4.82
CA THR A 197 0.22 9.35 -5.92
C THR A 197 1.33 8.36 -5.55
N ILE A 198 1.95 7.78 -6.57
CA ILE A 198 3.15 6.97 -6.41
C ILE A 198 4.25 7.74 -5.65
N PHE A 199 4.38 9.05 -5.88
CA PHE A 199 5.40 9.90 -5.26
C PHE A 199 5.20 10.12 -3.76
N THR A 200 3.99 9.86 -3.23
CA THR A 200 3.67 10.04 -1.81
C THR A 200 3.47 8.74 -1.06
N ARG A 201 3.45 7.58 -1.73
CA ARG A 201 3.11 6.29 -1.13
C ARG A 201 4.09 5.17 -1.41
N ILE A 202 5.03 5.35 -2.34
CA ILE A 202 5.97 4.30 -2.77
C ILE A 202 6.95 3.87 -1.65
N ASP A 203 7.16 4.69 -0.64
CA ASP A 203 8.02 4.40 0.52
C ASP A 203 7.56 3.15 1.29
N SER A 204 6.26 2.94 1.41
CA SER A 204 5.72 1.72 2.04
C SER A 204 6.09 0.47 1.24
N ILE A 205 5.98 0.51 -0.10
CA ILE A 205 6.40 -0.60 -0.97
C ILE A 205 7.93 -0.79 -0.90
N ALA A 206 8.68 0.32 -0.94
CA ALA A 206 10.14 0.31 -0.84
C ALA A 206 10.63 -0.29 0.50
N THR A 207 9.91 -0.04 1.60
CA THR A 207 10.16 -0.67 2.90
C THR A 207 10.06 -2.19 2.81
N GLY A 208 9.04 -2.70 2.13
CA GLY A 208 8.90 -4.13 1.87
C GLY A 208 10.05 -4.71 1.07
N CYS A 209 10.53 -3.99 0.03
CA CYS A 209 11.69 -4.39 -0.74
C CYS A 209 12.95 -4.47 0.12
N LEU A 210 13.15 -3.47 0.98
CA LEU A 210 14.28 -3.45 1.90
C LEU A 210 14.25 -4.63 2.86
N PHE A 211 13.07 -4.97 3.40
CA PHE A 211 12.90 -6.15 4.25
C PHE A 211 13.23 -7.46 3.53
N ALA A 212 12.89 -7.59 2.26
CA ALA A 212 13.27 -8.76 1.47
C ALA A 212 14.78 -8.84 1.23
N LEU A 213 15.43 -7.71 0.91
CA LEU A 213 16.88 -7.63 0.66
C LEU A 213 17.74 -7.94 1.90
N TYR A 214 17.21 -7.68 3.09
CA TYR A 214 17.90 -7.89 4.38
C TYR A 214 17.23 -8.98 5.24
N LYS A 215 16.41 -9.83 4.63
CA LYS A 215 15.57 -10.82 5.32
C LYS A 215 16.35 -11.65 6.33
N GLU A 216 17.48 -12.22 5.94
CA GLU A 216 18.27 -13.11 6.82
C GLU A 216 18.75 -12.38 8.06
N ARG A 217 19.32 -11.17 7.87
CA ARG A 217 19.79 -10.34 8.98
C ARG A 217 18.65 -9.88 9.90
N ILE A 218 17.51 -9.54 9.33
CA ILE A 218 16.33 -9.15 10.11
C ILE A 218 15.80 -10.32 10.92
N VAL A 219 15.69 -11.51 10.33
CA VAL A 219 15.26 -12.73 11.02
C VAL A 219 16.20 -13.07 12.16
N GLU A 220 17.52 -12.98 11.96
CA GLU A 220 18.52 -13.21 12.99
C GLU A 220 18.35 -12.24 14.18
N ILE A 221 18.24 -10.94 13.89
CA ILE A 221 18.04 -9.89 14.92
C ILE A 221 16.73 -10.14 15.69
N VAL A 222 15.64 -10.39 14.95
CA VAL A 222 14.33 -10.63 15.57
C VAL A 222 14.35 -11.91 16.42
N ALA A 223 14.92 -12.99 15.92
CA ALA A 223 15.03 -14.25 16.67
C ALA A 223 15.82 -14.05 17.97
N LYS A 224 16.95 -13.34 17.90
CA LYS A 224 17.81 -13.05 19.06
C LYS A 224 17.16 -12.10 20.07
N HIS A 225 16.37 -11.14 19.60
CA HIS A 225 15.84 -10.05 20.43
C HIS A 225 14.32 -9.91 20.37
N TRP A 226 13.58 -11.02 20.14
CA TRP A 226 12.15 -10.98 19.83
C TRP A 226 11.31 -10.21 20.87
N LYS A 227 11.61 -10.37 22.19
CA LYS A 227 10.89 -9.61 23.23
C LYS A 227 11.10 -8.11 23.09
N LYS A 228 12.35 -7.68 22.87
CA LYS A 228 12.68 -6.24 22.70
C LYS A 228 12.01 -5.68 21.46
N VAL A 229 12.06 -6.43 20.34
CA VAL A 229 11.40 -6.03 19.07
C VAL A 229 9.90 -5.94 19.26
N PHE A 230 9.27 -6.90 19.93
CA PHE A 230 7.84 -6.91 20.21
C PHE A 230 7.41 -5.69 21.05
N TYR A 231 8.06 -5.43 22.17
CA TYR A 231 7.74 -4.27 23.02
C TYR A 231 8.03 -2.94 22.30
N ALA A 232 9.15 -2.85 21.57
CA ALA A 232 9.47 -1.67 20.77
C ALA A 232 8.42 -1.41 19.70
N SER A 233 7.90 -2.45 19.05
CA SER A 233 6.84 -2.33 18.04
C SER A 233 5.54 -1.80 18.64
N ILE A 234 5.15 -2.29 19.82
CA ILE A 234 3.97 -1.78 20.54
C ILE A 234 4.15 -0.31 20.89
N ILE A 235 5.28 0.04 21.52
CA ILE A 235 5.60 1.42 21.89
C ILE A 235 5.59 2.32 20.65
N MET A 236 6.17 1.85 19.55
CA MET A 236 6.23 2.60 18.29
C MET A 236 4.83 2.86 17.72
N ILE A 237 3.94 1.87 17.75
CA ILE A 237 2.54 2.04 17.30
C ILE A 237 1.83 3.13 18.13
N PHE A 238 1.96 3.08 19.46
CA PHE A 238 1.39 4.12 20.33
C PHE A 238 2.01 5.49 20.09
N PHE A 239 3.35 5.55 20.00
CA PHE A 239 4.07 6.80 19.80
C PHE A 239 3.74 7.45 18.45
N VAL A 240 3.64 6.66 17.39
CA VAL A 240 3.26 7.15 16.05
C VAL A 240 1.83 7.69 16.07
N LYS A 241 0.88 7.03 16.74
CA LYS A 241 -0.50 7.54 16.88
C LYS A 241 -0.55 8.86 17.69
N GLU A 242 0.20 8.95 18.76
CA GLU A 242 0.29 10.20 19.53
C GLU A 242 0.95 11.33 18.75
N LEU A 243 2.05 11.06 18.05
CA LEU A 243 2.69 12.04 17.17
C LEU A 243 1.76 12.48 16.04
N GLN A 244 1.00 11.58 15.45
CA GLN A 244 0.01 11.88 14.43
C GLN A 244 -1.06 12.82 14.98
N THR A 245 -1.63 12.50 16.14
CA THR A 245 -2.63 13.33 16.80
C THR A 245 -2.06 14.72 17.16
N LEU A 246 -0.82 14.77 17.65
CA LEU A 246 -0.15 16.02 17.97
C LEU A 246 0.15 16.84 16.72
N SER A 247 0.65 16.19 15.65
CA SER A 247 0.99 16.88 14.40
C SER A 247 -0.24 17.47 13.70
N ILE A 248 -1.39 16.80 13.78
CA ILE A 248 -2.67 17.36 13.32
C ILE A 248 -3.02 18.61 14.13
N LYS A 249 -2.94 18.54 15.46
CA LYS A 249 -3.25 19.67 16.35
C LYS A 249 -2.38 20.90 16.10
N ILE A 250 -1.12 20.72 15.73
CA ILE A 250 -0.17 21.82 15.46
C ILE A 250 -0.05 22.15 13.96
N GLY A 251 -0.91 21.59 13.09
CA GLY A 251 -0.88 21.85 11.66
C GLY A 251 0.24 21.14 10.89
N LEU A 252 0.94 20.18 11.51
CA LEU A 252 2.00 19.38 10.89
C LEU A 252 1.54 17.96 10.54
N GLY A 253 0.22 17.73 10.47
CA GLY A 253 -0.39 16.42 10.21
C GLY A 253 0.13 15.69 8.95
N PHE A 254 0.61 16.45 8.00
CA PHE A 254 1.13 16.00 6.73
C PHE A 254 2.40 15.12 6.81
N ILE A 255 3.19 15.21 7.86
CA ILE A 255 4.42 14.40 8.01
C ILE A 255 4.07 12.93 8.23
N PHE A 256 2.92 12.66 8.89
CA PHE A 256 2.48 11.35 9.32
C PHE A 256 1.24 10.82 8.57
N ILE A 257 0.77 11.52 7.56
CA ILE A 257 -0.42 11.14 6.75
C ILE A 257 -0.39 9.72 6.16
N PRO A 258 0.76 9.06 5.88
CA PRO A 258 0.73 7.66 5.46
C PRO A 258 0.12 6.72 6.50
N LEU A 259 -0.13 7.18 7.71
CA LEU A 259 -0.61 6.36 8.82
C LEU A 259 -2.11 6.57 9.12
N GLY A 260 -2.83 7.16 8.22
CA GLY A 260 -4.28 7.20 8.28
C GLY A 260 -4.89 8.48 8.82
N THR A 261 -5.17 9.46 7.97
CA THR A 261 -6.27 10.40 8.16
C THR A 261 -6.79 10.83 6.81
N THR A 262 -7.98 10.38 6.48
CA THR A 262 -8.85 11.08 5.55
C THR A 262 -9.49 12.22 6.32
N TYR A 263 -9.27 13.47 5.89
CA TYR A 263 -10.19 14.54 6.23
C TYR A 263 -11.51 14.23 5.51
N GLY A 264 -12.57 13.96 6.27
CA GLY A 264 -13.93 13.98 5.79
C GLY A 264 -14.37 15.44 5.62
#